data_e7e0ac85552609961e01c8fb87b25ea6
#
_entry.id   e7e0ac85552609961e01c8fb87b25ea6
#
_cell.length_a   1.000
_cell.length_b   1.000
_cell.length_c   1.000
_cell.angle_alpha   90.00
_cell.angle_beta   90.00
_cell.angle_gamma   90.00
#
_symmetry.space_group_name_H-M   'P 1'
#
loop_
_entity.id
_entity.type
_entity.pdbx_description
1 polymer ?
#
loop_
_entity_poly.entity_id
_entity_poly.type
_entity_poly.pdbx_seq_one_letter_code
_entity_poly.pdbx_strand_id
1 'polypeptide(L)'
;SKTINGNYWWHLAAFFTVAIRQQAAKFVEENGREPTDEERVEIRTNTLSTVRGTVQADQLKEAMGQNTLVFNLDTALRMMGDVAEFYVGNNVHNHYFVSISGYHIDEAGANPISQAALTLSNGLTYVELFNARGLDADKFVRNFSWFFSNGMDPEYAVIGRVSRRIWAIAMRDLYGVGERGQKLKYHIQGSGRSLHSQEFTWNDYRTTLQALYALADNANSLHTNSRDEAFGTPTEDTVRDAVAIQLILSKEYGWLQNENPLQGSYIAEWLTDNVEQQVLRIFEEMHARGGVLGSLEVNYQRNRIQDESMVYEHRKHS
;
A
#
# COMPACT_ATOMS: atom_id res chain seq x y z
N SER A 1 1.02 -3.23 -14.05
CA SER A 1 1.68 -3.76 -12.84
C SER A 1 2.18 -5.19 -12.99
N LYS A 2 1.52 -6.07 -13.77
CA LYS A 2 1.99 -7.45 -14.02
C LYS A 2 3.41 -7.53 -14.58
N THR A 3 3.81 -6.55 -15.38
CA THR A 3 5.14 -6.46 -15.98
C THR A 3 6.22 -6.06 -14.96
N ILE A 4 5.85 -5.37 -13.89
CA ILE A 4 6.80 -4.88 -12.89
C ILE A 4 7.32 -6.02 -12.00
N ASN A 5 6.47 -6.98 -11.66
CA ASN A 5 6.85 -8.08 -10.77
C ASN A 5 7.95 -9.00 -11.35
N GLY A 6 7.95 -9.21 -12.67
CA GLY A 6 9.00 -9.96 -13.34
C GLY A 6 10.26 -9.14 -13.68
N ASN A 7 10.10 -7.83 -13.81
CA ASN A 7 11.17 -6.92 -14.24
C ASN A 7 11.61 -5.93 -13.15
N TYR A 8 11.22 -6.17 -11.91
CA TYR A 8 11.44 -5.31 -10.76
C TYR A 8 12.88 -4.81 -10.64
N TRP A 9 13.86 -5.71 -10.72
CA TRP A 9 15.28 -5.39 -10.71
C TRP A 9 15.71 -4.49 -11.86
N TRP A 10 15.30 -4.84 -13.07
CA TRP A 10 15.66 -4.10 -14.26
C TRP A 10 15.10 -2.69 -14.25
N HIS A 11 13.86 -2.52 -13.80
CA HIS A 11 13.23 -1.20 -13.67
C HIS A 11 13.95 -0.32 -12.65
N LEU A 12 14.30 -0.86 -11.49
CA LEU A 12 15.06 -0.12 -10.49
C LEU A 12 16.47 0.22 -10.96
N ALA A 13 17.18 -0.73 -11.54
CA ALA A 13 18.51 -0.50 -12.08
C ALA A 13 18.50 0.55 -13.20
N ALA A 14 17.55 0.47 -14.12
CA ALA A 14 17.40 1.45 -15.19
C ALA A 14 17.03 2.83 -14.62
N PHE A 15 16.09 2.92 -13.72
CA PHE A 15 15.64 4.17 -13.10
C PHE A 15 16.80 4.88 -12.38
N PHE A 16 17.52 4.20 -11.50
CA PHE A 16 18.64 4.79 -10.79
C PHE A 16 19.80 5.14 -11.71
N THR A 17 20.09 4.30 -12.71
CA THR A 17 21.14 4.59 -13.69
C THR A 17 20.84 5.84 -14.49
N VAL A 18 19.59 6.01 -14.95
CA VAL A 18 19.16 7.20 -15.70
C VAL A 18 19.26 8.43 -14.80
N ALA A 19 18.75 8.36 -13.55
CA ALA A 19 18.82 9.47 -12.62
C ALA A 19 20.27 9.93 -12.34
N ILE A 20 21.19 8.98 -12.11
CA ILE A 20 22.62 9.27 -11.89
C ILE A 20 23.26 9.90 -13.13
N ARG A 21 22.97 9.35 -14.33
CA ARG A 21 23.48 9.90 -15.58
C ARG A 21 23.01 11.33 -15.85
N GLN A 22 21.75 11.64 -15.54
CA GLN A 22 21.21 12.99 -15.67
C GLN A 22 21.94 13.97 -14.75
N GLN A 23 22.22 13.61 -13.50
CA GLN A 23 22.96 14.45 -12.58
C GLN A 23 24.43 14.64 -13.00
N ALA A 24 25.06 13.56 -13.53
CA ALA A 24 26.42 13.67 -14.08
C ALA A 24 26.48 14.58 -15.32
N ALA A 25 25.50 14.48 -16.23
CA ALA A 25 25.38 15.40 -17.39
C ALA A 25 25.23 16.85 -16.95
N LYS A 26 24.37 17.10 -15.95
CA LYS A 26 24.20 18.45 -15.36
C LYS A 26 25.50 19.00 -14.78
N PHE A 27 26.29 18.15 -14.08
CA PHE A 27 27.59 18.53 -13.57
C PHE A 27 28.54 18.99 -14.71
N VAL A 28 28.55 18.25 -15.85
CA VAL A 28 29.36 18.62 -17.00
C VAL A 28 28.93 19.97 -17.59
N GLU A 29 27.63 20.22 -17.71
CA GLU A 29 27.10 21.52 -18.19
C GLU A 29 27.51 22.68 -17.26
N GLU A 30 27.48 22.48 -15.95
CA GLU A 30 27.79 23.52 -14.96
C GLU A 30 29.30 23.78 -14.81
N ASN A 31 30.13 22.75 -14.97
CA ASN A 31 31.58 22.82 -14.71
C ASN A 31 32.46 22.79 -15.96
N GLY A 32 31.89 22.49 -17.13
CA GLY A 32 32.63 22.42 -18.41
C GLY A 32 33.65 21.24 -18.51
N ARG A 33 33.57 20.27 -17.59
CA ARG A 33 34.46 19.11 -17.53
C ARG A 33 33.75 17.86 -17.02
N GLU A 34 34.33 16.70 -17.29
CA GLU A 34 33.88 15.44 -16.68
C GLU A 34 34.16 15.41 -15.17
N PRO A 35 33.26 14.79 -14.36
CA PRO A 35 33.50 14.59 -12.95
C PRO A 35 34.64 13.60 -12.68
N THR A 36 35.44 13.86 -11.65
CA THR A 36 36.44 12.92 -11.13
C THR A 36 35.77 11.67 -10.53
N ASP A 37 36.55 10.65 -10.17
CA ASP A 37 35.98 9.45 -9.55
C ASP A 37 35.34 9.75 -8.19
N GLU A 38 35.90 10.64 -7.37
CA GLU A 38 35.32 11.07 -6.11
C GLU A 38 34.01 11.84 -6.35
N GLU A 39 33.97 12.76 -7.31
CA GLU A 39 32.76 13.50 -7.68
C GLU A 39 31.68 12.57 -8.26
N ARG A 40 32.05 11.52 -9.01
CA ARG A 40 31.11 10.49 -9.47
C ARG A 40 30.47 9.73 -8.32
N VAL A 41 31.24 9.39 -7.29
CA VAL A 41 30.75 8.74 -6.08
C VAL A 41 29.78 9.68 -5.32
N GLU A 42 30.15 10.95 -5.20
CA GLU A 42 29.30 11.97 -4.56
C GLU A 42 27.99 12.19 -5.33
N ILE A 43 28.04 12.35 -6.65
CA ILE A 43 26.86 12.48 -7.53
C ILE A 43 25.93 11.27 -7.34
N ARG A 44 26.51 10.06 -7.34
CA ARG A 44 25.74 8.83 -7.13
C ARG A 44 25.07 8.83 -5.76
N THR A 45 25.81 9.10 -4.69
CA THR A 45 25.31 9.09 -3.32
C THR A 45 24.20 10.11 -3.12
N ASN A 46 24.41 11.33 -3.59
CA ASN A 46 23.43 12.40 -3.49
C ASN A 46 22.18 12.09 -4.31
N THR A 47 22.34 11.55 -5.52
CA THR A 47 21.20 11.14 -6.36
C THR A 47 20.37 10.07 -5.67
N LEU A 48 20.98 9.01 -5.18
CA LEU A 48 20.28 7.89 -4.53
C LEU A 48 19.57 8.31 -3.24
N SER A 49 20.14 9.24 -2.47
CA SER A 49 19.52 9.74 -1.24
C SER A 49 18.35 10.71 -1.48
N THR A 50 18.31 11.38 -2.63
CA THR A 50 17.31 12.41 -2.95
C THR A 50 16.23 11.98 -3.91
N VAL A 51 16.50 10.97 -4.75
CA VAL A 51 15.56 10.47 -5.75
C VAL A 51 14.25 10.01 -5.10
N ARG A 52 13.12 10.36 -5.73
CA ARG A 52 11.78 10.05 -5.24
C ARG A 52 11.07 9.12 -6.22
N GLY A 53 10.31 8.22 -5.67
CA GLY A 53 9.50 7.30 -6.47
C GLY A 53 8.93 6.16 -5.64
N THR A 54 8.20 5.30 -6.32
CA THR A 54 7.58 4.11 -5.72
C THR A 54 7.61 2.98 -6.73
N VAL A 55 8.00 1.81 -6.28
CA VAL A 55 7.80 0.56 -7.01
C VAL A 55 6.72 -0.23 -6.28
N GLN A 56 5.71 -0.67 -7.01
CA GLN A 56 4.66 -1.53 -6.48
C GLN A 56 5.13 -2.99 -6.55
N ALA A 57 5.92 -3.40 -5.56
CA ALA A 57 6.36 -4.77 -5.41
C ALA A 57 5.85 -5.31 -4.06
N ASP A 58 4.95 -6.29 -4.13
CA ASP A 58 4.42 -7.05 -2.99
C ASP A 58 4.16 -8.47 -3.46
N GLN A 59 5.14 -9.34 -3.29
CA GLN A 59 5.08 -10.72 -3.78
C GLN A 59 4.07 -11.58 -3.00
N LEU A 60 3.87 -11.28 -1.72
CA LEU A 60 2.89 -11.98 -0.89
C LEU A 60 1.46 -11.69 -1.35
N LYS A 61 1.17 -10.42 -1.65
CA LYS A 61 -0.11 -10.01 -2.24
C LYS A 61 -0.36 -10.72 -3.58
N GLU A 62 0.65 -10.79 -4.45
CA GLU A 62 0.55 -11.46 -5.74
C GLU A 62 0.24 -12.96 -5.57
N ALA A 63 0.86 -13.60 -4.57
CA ALA A 63 0.64 -15.01 -4.28
C ALA A 63 -0.79 -15.28 -3.78
N MET A 64 -1.33 -14.43 -2.92
CA MET A 64 -2.64 -14.69 -2.28
C MET A 64 -3.85 -14.18 -3.06
N GLY A 65 -3.72 -13.03 -3.73
CA GLY A 65 -4.86 -12.32 -4.31
C GLY A 65 -4.92 -12.36 -5.84
N GLN A 66 -3.77 -12.35 -6.52
CA GLN A 66 -3.74 -12.18 -7.98
C GLN A 66 -3.19 -13.39 -8.76
N ASN A 67 -2.50 -14.29 -8.09
CA ASN A 67 -1.84 -15.46 -8.73
C ASN A 67 -0.95 -15.06 -9.93
N THR A 68 -0.20 -13.97 -9.79
CA THR A 68 0.60 -13.35 -10.87
C THR A 68 2.10 -13.40 -10.61
N LEU A 69 2.57 -14.34 -9.79
CA LEU A 69 3.99 -14.57 -9.57
C LEU A 69 4.67 -15.01 -10.88
N VAL A 70 5.72 -14.29 -11.27
CA VAL A 70 6.57 -14.65 -12.42
C VAL A 70 7.64 -15.65 -12.00
N PHE A 71 8.16 -15.50 -10.79
CA PHE A 71 9.09 -16.42 -10.15
C PHE A 71 8.40 -17.16 -9.02
N ASN A 72 8.94 -18.28 -8.59
CA ASN A 72 8.48 -18.92 -7.36
C ASN A 72 8.67 -17.95 -6.16
N LEU A 73 7.89 -18.17 -5.12
CA LEU A 73 7.83 -17.23 -3.99
C LEU A 73 9.19 -17.05 -3.30
N ASP A 74 9.99 -18.13 -3.13
CA ASP A 74 11.29 -18.05 -2.51
C ASP A 74 12.28 -17.17 -3.29
N THR A 75 12.29 -17.30 -4.62
CA THR A 75 13.10 -16.45 -5.48
C THR A 75 12.64 -15.00 -5.42
N ALA A 76 11.33 -14.77 -5.47
CA ALA A 76 10.76 -13.45 -5.40
C ALA A 76 11.07 -12.73 -4.07
N LEU A 77 10.96 -13.43 -2.95
CA LEU A 77 11.31 -12.90 -1.62
C LEU A 77 12.82 -12.64 -1.47
N ARG A 78 13.68 -13.51 -2.03
CA ARG A 78 15.13 -13.25 -2.07
C ARG A 78 15.45 -11.98 -2.86
N MET A 79 14.84 -11.80 -4.03
CA MET A 79 15.01 -10.57 -4.83
C MET A 79 14.58 -9.31 -4.05
N MET A 80 13.48 -9.37 -3.28
CA MET A 80 13.07 -8.27 -2.44
C MET A 80 14.09 -7.97 -1.33
N GLY A 81 14.65 -9.00 -0.73
CA GLY A 81 15.71 -8.85 0.27
C GLY A 81 16.97 -8.19 -0.30
N ASP A 82 17.42 -8.59 -1.50
CA ASP A 82 18.59 -7.98 -2.17
C ASP A 82 18.34 -6.50 -2.48
N VAL A 83 17.11 -6.12 -2.85
CA VAL A 83 16.73 -4.72 -3.03
C VAL A 83 16.75 -3.96 -1.70
N ALA A 84 16.25 -4.55 -0.62
CA ALA A 84 16.31 -3.95 0.71
C ALA A 84 17.76 -3.69 1.14
N GLU A 85 18.68 -4.64 0.93
CA GLU A 85 20.12 -4.47 1.19
C GLU A 85 20.70 -3.31 0.38
N PHE A 86 20.36 -3.24 -0.91
CA PHE A 86 20.81 -2.13 -1.76
C PHE A 86 20.33 -0.78 -1.24
N TYR A 87 19.04 -0.67 -0.83
CA TYR A 87 18.47 0.58 -0.32
C TYR A 87 19.12 1.01 0.99
N VAL A 88 19.29 0.09 1.92
CA VAL A 88 19.95 0.38 3.20
C VAL A 88 21.42 0.74 2.98
N GLY A 89 22.14 -0.03 2.18
CA GLY A 89 23.56 0.17 1.92
C GLY A 89 23.89 1.47 1.16
N ASN A 90 22.96 1.96 0.32
CA ASN A 90 23.12 3.20 -0.45
C ASN A 90 22.32 4.39 0.09
N ASN A 91 21.74 4.27 1.30
CA ASN A 91 20.94 5.31 1.94
C ASN A 91 19.79 5.85 1.05
N VAL A 92 19.11 4.95 0.31
CA VAL A 92 17.94 5.29 -0.51
C VAL A 92 16.73 5.38 0.41
N HIS A 93 16.27 6.57 0.76
CA HIS A 93 15.21 6.76 1.76
C HIS A 93 13.99 7.58 1.29
N ASN A 94 14.04 8.14 0.09
CA ASN A 94 12.91 8.88 -0.50
C ASN A 94 12.20 8.11 -1.62
N HIS A 95 12.62 6.89 -1.87
CA HIS A 95 12.01 5.97 -2.84
C HIS A 95 11.48 4.72 -2.11
N TYR A 96 10.23 4.38 -2.35
CA TYR A 96 9.61 3.20 -1.75
C TYR A 96 9.87 1.97 -2.62
N PHE A 97 10.36 0.88 -2.02
CA PHE A 97 10.68 -0.36 -2.74
C PHE A 97 9.69 -1.50 -2.49
N VAL A 98 8.84 -1.36 -1.48
CA VAL A 98 7.74 -2.27 -1.18
C VAL A 98 6.45 -1.46 -1.13
N SER A 99 5.42 -1.91 -1.84
CA SER A 99 4.07 -1.37 -1.74
C SER A 99 3.15 -2.45 -1.19
N ILE A 100 2.99 -2.46 0.13
CA ILE A 100 2.16 -3.42 0.85
C ILE A 100 0.71 -3.04 0.59
N SER A 101 0.01 -3.88 -0.21
CA SER A 101 -1.22 -3.46 -0.85
C SER A 101 -2.40 -4.34 -0.47
N GLY A 102 -3.29 -3.78 0.34
CA GLY A 102 -4.61 -4.33 0.64
C GLY A 102 -5.62 -4.12 -0.49
N TYR A 103 -5.43 -3.10 -1.33
CA TYR A 103 -6.34 -2.81 -2.45
C TYR A 103 -6.62 -4.04 -3.32
N HIS A 104 -5.58 -4.76 -3.72
CA HIS A 104 -5.75 -5.94 -4.58
C HIS A 104 -6.38 -7.13 -3.85
N ILE A 105 -6.22 -7.20 -2.54
CA ILE A 105 -6.85 -8.21 -1.69
C ILE A 105 -8.36 -7.94 -1.60
N ASP A 106 -8.74 -6.69 -1.42
CA ASP A 106 -10.14 -6.22 -1.47
C ASP A 106 -10.77 -6.49 -2.84
N GLU A 107 -10.11 -6.09 -3.94
CA GLU A 107 -10.59 -6.33 -5.31
C GLU A 107 -10.72 -7.83 -5.64
N ALA A 108 -9.91 -8.69 -5.02
CA ALA A 108 -10.04 -10.14 -5.12
C ALA A 108 -11.22 -10.71 -4.34
N GLY A 109 -11.78 -9.95 -3.38
CA GLY A 109 -12.99 -10.35 -2.69
C GLY A 109 -12.99 -10.23 -1.17
N ALA A 110 -11.87 -9.87 -0.55
CA ALA A 110 -11.78 -9.74 0.90
C ALA A 110 -12.71 -8.66 1.45
N ASN A 111 -13.24 -8.88 2.64
CA ASN A 111 -13.91 -7.85 3.41
C ASN A 111 -12.87 -6.89 4.04
N PRO A 112 -13.28 -5.72 4.59
CA PRO A 112 -12.35 -4.73 5.13
C PRO A 112 -11.46 -5.27 6.27
N ILE A 113 -11.96 -6.16 7.11
CA ILE A 113 -11.20 -6.76 8.22
C ILE A 113 -10.09 -7.67 7.68
N SER A 114 -10.42 -8.55 6.74
CA SER A 114 -9.45 -9.43 6.10
C SER A 114 -8.46 -8.66 5.25
N GLN A 115 -8.89 -7.60 4.57
CA GLN A 115 -7.98 -6.69 3.88
C GLN A 115 -6.93 -6.15 4.84
N ALA A 116 -7.33 -5.57 5.98
CA ALA A 116 -6.41 -5.00 6.96
C ALA A 116 -5.48 -6.07 7.54
N ALA A 117 -6.02 -7.22 7.96
CA ALA A 117 -5.27 -8.30 8.56
C ALA A 117 -4.20 -8.87 7.63
N LEU A 118 -4.58 -9.24 6.41
CA LEU A 118 -3.66 -9.82 5.43
C LEU A 118 -2.59 -8.83 4.98
N THR A 119 -2.95 -7.55 4.84
CA THR A 119 -2.00 -6.49 4.49
C THR A 119 -0.97 -6.27 5.59
N LEU A 120 -1.40 -6.13 6.84
CA LEU A 120 -0.49 -5.96 7.97
C LEU A 120 0.41 -7.17 8.18
N SER A 121 -0.13 -8.39 8.04
CA SER A 121 0.65 -9.63 8.12
C SER A 121 1.74 -9.69 7.06
N ASN A 122 1.47 -9.26 5.83
CA ASN A 122 2.48 -9.16 4.78
C ASN A 122 3.58 -8.18 5.18
N GLY A 123 3.21 -7.02 5.71
CA GLY A 123 4.17 -6.03 6.20
C GLY A 123 5.08 -6.57 7.30
N LEU A 124 4.52 -7.22 8.30
CA LEU A 124 5.28 -7.85 9.38
C LEU A 124 6.20 -8.97 8.85
N THR A 125 5.71 -9.76 7.88
CA THR A 125 6.54 -10.80 7.24
C THR A 125 7.73 -10.21 6.50
N TYR A 126 7.58 -9.07 5.83
CA TYR A 126 8.72 -8.38 5.21
C TYR A 126 9.71 -7.83 6.24
N VAL A 127 9.24 -7.34 7.38
CA VAL A 127 10.15 -6.91 8.46
C VAL A 127 10.98 -8.09 8.94
N GLU A 128 10.35 -9.23 9.23
CA GLU A 128 11.05 -10.46 9.64
C GLU A 128 12.06 -10.93 8.57
N LEU A 129 11.63 -10.95 7.31
CA LEU A 129 12.48 -11.37 6.19
C LEU A 129 13.75 -10.52 6.08
N PHE A 130 13.64 -9.21 6.22
CA PHE A 130 14.79 -8.31 6.09
C PHE A 130 15.65 -8.28 7.36
N ASN A 131 15.05 -8.41 8.55
CA ASN A 131 15.78 -8.59 9.79
C ASN A 131 16.60 -9.88 9.79
N ALA A 132 16.05 -10.99 9.27
CA ALA A 132 16.76 -12.25 9.14
C ALA A 132 18.00 -12.16 8.22
N ARG A 133 18.07 -11.15 7.36
CA ARG A 133 19.26 -10.81 6.55
C ARG A 133 20.26 -9.90 7.28
N GLY A 134 19.99 -9.55 8.53
CA GLY A 134 20.83 -8.66 9.33
C GLY A 134 20.61 -7.16 9.06
N LEU A 135 19.50 -6.80 8.39
CA LEU A 135 19.15 -5.40 8.18
C LEU A 135 18.44 -4.84 9.42
N ASP A 136 18.78 -3.61 9.78
CA ASP A 136 18.15 -2.87 10.87
C ASP A 136 16.77 -2.35 10.41
N ALA A 137 15.71 -2.77 11.10
CA ALA A 137 14.33 -2.40 10.77
C ALA A 137 14.13 -0.88 10.69
N ASP A 138 14.75 -0.11 11.56
CA ASP A 138 14.63 1.37 11.57
C ASP A 138 15.13 2.01 10.27
N LYS A 139 16.03 1.33 9.54
CA LYS A 139 16.58 1.84 8.28
C LYS A 139 15.71 1.57 7.06
N PHE A 140 14.88 0.52 7.08
CA PHE A 140 14.11 0.13 5.89
C PHE A 140 12.58 0.27 6.03
N VAL A 141 11.98 0.15 7.22
CA VAL A 141 10.51 0.22 7.37
C VAL A 141 9.92 1.55 6.91
N ARG A 142 10.69 2.64 6.99
CA ARG A 142 10.29 3.96 6.49
C ARG A 142 10.13 4.02 4.96
N ASN A 143 10.67 3.03 4.25
CA ASN A 143 10.55 2.86 2.80
C ASN A 143 9.42 1.91 2.40
N PHE A 144 8.57 1.50 3.35
CA PHE A 144 7.33 0.78 3.06
C PHE A 144 6.24 1.77 2.67
N SER A 145 5.58 1.49 1.56
CA SER A 145 4.39 2.18 1.11
C SER A 145 3.18 1.29 1.39
N TRP A 146 2.11 1.88 1.94
CA TRP A 146 0.89 1.16 2.25
C TRP A 146 -0.23 1.64 1.35
N PHE A 147 -1.05 0.70 0.92
CA PHE A 147 -2.13 0.96 -0.01
C PHE A 147 -3.36 0.14 0.35
N PHE A 148 -4.45 0.81 0.72
CA PHE A 148 -5.71 0.19 1.05
C PHE A 148 -6.81 0.58 0.07
N SER A 149 -7.91 -0.19 0.10
CA SER A 149 -9.14 0.09 -0.61
C SER A 149 -10.23 0.54 0.35
N ASN A 150 -11.15 1.35 -0.14
CA ASN A 150 -12.39 1.67 0.57
C ASN A 150 -13.60 1.27 -0.28
N GLY A 151 -14.44 0.39 0.28
CA GLY A 151 -15.75 0.06 -0.25
C GLY A 151 -16.86 0.86 0.44
N MET A 152 -18.01 0.20 0.67
CA MET A 152 -19.21 0.84 1.20
C MET A 152 -19.54 0.43 2.65
N ASP A 153 -18.86 -0.59 3.20
CA ASP A 153 -19.08 -1.06 4.56
C ASP A 153 -18.49 -0.06 5.59
N PRO A 154 -19.13 0.11 6.76
CA PRO A 154 -18.69 1.11 7.74
C PRO A 154 -17.31 0.88 8.34
N GLU A 155 -16.81 -0.37 8.32
CA GLU A 155 -15.48 -0.74 8.80
C GLU A 155 -14.36 -0.01 8.03
N TYR A 156 -14.61 0.37 6.78
CA TYR A 156 -13.65 1.16 6.00
C TYR A 156 -13.32 2.53 6.62
N ALA A 157 -14.19 3.07 7.46
CA ALA A 157 -13.93 4.32 8.16
C ALA A 157 -12.86 4.21 9.27
N VAL A 158 -12.43 2.99 9.62
CA VAL A 158 -11.51 2.77 10.75
C VAL A 158 -10.33 1.84 10.42
N ILE A 159 -10.24 1.27 9.23
CA ILE A 159 -9.15 0.33 8.89
C ILE A 159 -7.77 0.95 9.00
N GLY A 160 -7.61 2.22 8.65
CA GLY A 160 -6.35 2.94 8.79
C GLY A 160 -6.01 3.23 10.24
N ARG A 161 -6.99 3.60 11.08
CA ARG A 161 -6.79 3.78 12.53
C ARG A 161 -6.28 2.48 13.18
N VAL A 162 -6.94 1.37 12.90
CA VAL A 162 -6.56 0.04 13.39
C VAL A 162 -5.17 -0.32 12.88
N SER A 163 -4.93 -0.14 11.59
CA SER A 163 -3.64 -0.47 10.98
C SER A 163 -2.49 0.35 11.58
N ARG A 164 -2.70 1.65 11.82
CA ARG A 164 -1.69 2.50 12.47
C ARG A 164 -1.40 2.06 13.91
N ARG A 165 -2.46 1.72 14.67
CA ARG A 165 -2.31 1.27 16.06
C ARG A 165 -1.51 -0.03 16.13
N ILE A 166 -1.90 -1.05 15.39
CA ILE A 166 -1.21 -2.35 15.36
C ILE A 166 0.24 -2.19 14.89
N TRP A 167 0.44 -1.46 13.80
CA TRP A 167 1.78 -1.24 13.25
C TRP A 167 2.70 -0.50 14.22
N ALA A 168 2.22 0.59 14.82
CA ALA A 168 3.02 1.39 15.76
C ALA A 168 3.44 0.58 16.99
N ILE A 169 2.53 -0.22 17.55
CA ILE A 169 2.80 -1.10 18.69
C ILE A 169 3.82 -2.17 18.29
N ALA A 170 3.60 -2.85 17.17
CA ALA A 170 4.52 -3.89 16.69
C ALA A 170 5.92 -3.33 16.43
N MET A 171 6.03 -2.19 15.73
CA MET A 171 7.33 -1.58 15.43
C MET A 171 8.07 -1.15 16.70
N ARG A 172 7.36 -0.57 17.66
CA ARG A 172 7.96 -0.13 18.93
C ARG A 172 8.37 -1.29 19.82
N ASP A 173 7.44 -2.22 20.05
CA ASP A 173 7.57 -3.21 21.14
C ASP A 173 8.28 -4.50 20.69
N LEU A 174 8.15 -4.89 19.41
CA LEU A 174 8.80 -6.10 18.89
C LEU A 174 10.14 -5.82 18.20
N TYR A 175 10.25 -4.66 17.52
CA TYR A 175 11.42 -4.38 16.68
C TYR A 175 12.26 -3.20 17.14
N GLY A 176 11.84 -2.45 18.17
CA GLY A 176 12.59 -1.32 18.73
C GLY A 176 12.77 -0.16 17.75
N VAL A 177 11.88 -0.03 16.76
CA VAL A 177 11.94 0.99 15.71
C VAL A 177 11.57 2.36 16.25
N GLY A 178 12.29 3.39 15.82
CA GLY A 178 12.05 4.78 16.23
C GLY A 178 10.72 5.35 15.69
N GLU A 179 10.34 6.54 16.18
CA GLU A 179 9.03 7.15 15.88
C GLU A 179 8.70 7.26 14.38
N ARG A 180 9.70 7.48 13.53
CA ARG A 180 9.49 7.61 12.09
C ARG A 180 9.00 6.29 11.45
N GLY A 181 9.55 5.16 11.87
CA GLY A 181 9.18 3.84 11.37
C GLY A 181 7.88 3.31 11.95
N GLN A 182 7.47 3.82 13.13
CA GLN A 182 6.17 3.53 13.74
C GLN A 182 4.99 4.15 12.98
N LYS A 183 5.22 5.14 12.12
CA LYS A 183 4.18 5.85 11.37
C LYS A 183 3.81 5.08 10.10
N LEU A 184 2.64 4.47 10.10
CA LEU A 184 2.05 3.87 8.90
C LEU A 184 1.37 4.97 8.08
N LYS A 185 1.95 5.27 6.92
CA LYS A 185 1.39 6.21 5.94
C LYS A 185 0.79 5.42 4.78
N TYR A 186 -0.45 5.69 4.43
CA TYR A 186 -1.14 4.92 3.41
C TYR A 186 -1.91 5.77 2.42
N HIS A 187 -2.00 5.22 1.22
CA HIS A 187 -2.87 5.65 0.14
C HIS A 187 -4.17 4.87 0.18
N ILE A 188 -5.29 5.52 -0.14
CA ILE A 188 -6.58 4.88 -0.37
C ILE A 188 -6.98 5.05 -1.84
N GLN A 189 -7.48 3.98 -2.43
CA GLN A 189 -8.26 4.02 -3.66
C GLN A 189 -9.65 3.46 -3.40
N GLY A 190 -10.69 4.07 -3.96
CA GLY A 190 -12.05 3.54 -3.90
C GLY A 190 -12.12 2.14 -4.52
N SER A 191 -12.86 1.23 -3.89
CA SER A 191 -13.05 -0.15 -4.38
C SER A 191 -13.85 -0.14 -5.69
N GLY A 192 -13.26 -0.70 -6.75
CA GLY A 192 -13.91 -0.88 -8.04
C GLY A 192 -15.06 -1.89 -7.97
N ARG A 193 -14.97 -2.88 -7.08
CA ARG A 193 -16.03 -3.89 -6.87
C ARG A 193 -17.36 -3.30 -6.43
N SER A 194 -17.34 -2.21 -5.70
CA SER A 194 -18.56 -1.54 -5.23
C SER A 194 -19.22 -0.68 -6.32
N LEU A 195 -18.56 -0.48 -7.47
CA LEU A 195 -19.13 0.22 -8.60
C LEU A 195 -19.91 -0.73 -9.51
N HIS A 196 -20.92 -0.20 -10.21
CA HIS A 196 -21.78 -0.94 -11.10
C HIS A 196 -21.64 -0.48 -12.55
N SER A 197 -21.64 -1.42 -13.48
CA SER A 197 -21.63 -1.11 -14.92
C SER A 197 -23.02 -0.68 -15.43
N GLN A 198 -24.08 -1.18 -14.80
CA GLN A 198 -25.45 -0.71 -15.03
C GLN A 198 -25.72 0.50 -14.16
N GLU A 199 -26.51 1.48 -14.66
CA GLU A 199 -26.81 2.71 -13.93
C GLU A 199 -25.51 3.40 -13.41
N PHE A 200 -24.48 3.39 -14.26
CA PHE A 200 -23.12 3.82 -13.89
C PHE A 200 -23.04 5.28 -13.43
N THR A 201 -24.02 6.12 -13.76
CA THR A 201 -24.09 7.51 -13.30
C THR A 201 -24.17 7.62 -11.77
N TRP A 202 -24.69 6.59 -11.09
CA TRP A 202 -24.74 6.54 -9.63
C TRP A 202 -23.37 6.21 -9.00
N ASN A 203 -22.38 5.84 -9.79
CA ASN A 203 -21.06 5.55 -9.28
C ASN A 203 -20.36 6.79 -8.69
N ASP A 204 -20.65 7.99 -9.18
CA ASP A 204 -20.10 9.22 -8.60
C ASP A 204 -20.56 9.41 -7.14
N TYR A 205 -21.79 9.03 -6.81
CA TYR A 205 -22.29 9.04 -5.43
C TYR A 205 -21.57 7.99 -4.57
N ARG A 206 -21.35 6.77 -5.10
CA ARG A 206 -20.60 5.72 -4.40
C ARG A 206 -19.17 6.15 -4.16
N THR A 207 -18.49 6.68 -5.17
CA THR A 207 -17.13 7.19 -5.06
C THR A 207 -17.03 8.33 -4.04
N THR A 208 -18.04 9.20 -3.97
CA THR A 208 -18.08 10.27 -2.96
C THR A 208 -18.15 9.70 -1.54
N LEU A 209 -18.97 8.68 -1.29
CA LEU A 209 -19.09 8.04 0.02
C LEU A 209 -17.81 7.30 0.41
N GLN A 210 -17.18 6.61 -0.53
CA GLN A 210 -15.86 5.98 -0.32
C GLN A 210 -14.78 7.00 0.04
N ALA A 211 -14.78 8.14 -0.65
CA ALA A 211 -13.87 9.24 -0.37
C ALA A 211 -14.12 9.86 1.01
N LEU A 212 -15.36 9.94 1.47
CA LEU A 212 -15.70 10.37 2.84
C LEU A 212 -15.12 9.44 3.89
N TYR A 213 -15.14 8.12 3.69
CA TYR A 213 -14.49 7.18 4.60
C TYR A 213 -12.97 7.38 4.64
N ALA A 214 -12.33 7.62 3.49
CA ALA A 214 -10.91 7.90 3.43
C ALA A 214 -10.52 9.17 4.21
N LEU A 215 -11.35 10.22 4.13
CA LEU A 215 -11.16 11.45 4.90
C LEU A 215 -11.39 11.21 6.40
N ALA A 216 -12.45 10.49 6.75
CA ALA A 216 -12.78 10.15 8.14
C ALA A 216 -11.68 9.34 8.82
N ASP A 217 -11.06 8.43 8.08
CA ASP A 217 -9.94 7.59 8.53
C ASP A 217 -8.57 8.29 8.42
N ASN A 218 -8.57 9.54 7.97
CA ASN A 218 -7.35 10.36 7.88
C ASN A 218 -6.26 9.76 6.96
N ALA A 219 -6.65 9.28 5.78
CA ALA A 219 -5.72 8.78 4.77
C ALA A 219 -4.71 9.86 4.32
N ASN A 220 -3.49 9.45 4.04
CA ASN A 220 -2.44 10.39 3.61
C ASN A 220 -2.61 10.85 2.15
N SER A 221 -3.23 10.04 1.32
CA SER A 221 -3.61 10.38 -0.05
C SER A 221 -4.78 9.55 -0.52
N LEU A 222 -5.51 10.05 -1.50
CA LEU A 222 -6.75 9.48 -1.99
C LEU A 222 -6.77 9.47 -3.51
N HIS A 223 -7.23 8.35 -4.09
CA HIS A 223 -7.67 8.23 -5.46
C HIS A 223 -9.18 7.97 -5.49
N THR A 224 -9.90 8.79 -6.26
CA THR A 224 -11.33 8.62 -6.53
C THR A 224 -11.50 8.02 -7.93
N ASN A 225 -12.20 6.90 -8.02
CA ASN A 225 -12.51 6.27 -9.30
C ASN A 225 -13.48 7.15 -10.10
N SER A 226 -13.32 7.16 -11.40
CA SER A 226 -14.34 7.72 -12.30
C SER A 226 -15.56 6.78 -12.37
N ARG A 227 -16.72 7.32 -12.72
CA ARG A 227 -17.97 6.54 -12.77
C ARG A 227 -17.96 5.39 -13.79
N ASP A 228 -17.11 5.48 -14.81
CA ASP A 228 -16.94 4.45 -15.85
C ASP A 228 -15.87 3.39 -15.52
N GLU A 229 -15.23 3.45 -14.34
CA GLU A 229 -14.23 2.47 -13.86
C GLU A 229 -14.72 1.02 -13.94
N ALA A 230 -16.02 0.79 -13.73
CA ALA A 230 -16.60 -0.56 -13.70
C ALA A 230 -16.61 -1.26 -15.08
N PHE A 231 -16.40 -0.54 -16.19
CA PHE A 231 -16.53 -1.13 -17.55
C PHE A 231 -15.55 -0.59 -18.59
N GLY A 232 -14.76 0.44 -18.28
CA GLY A 232 -13.90 1.02 -19.30
C GLY A 232 -12.83 1.99 -18.83
N THR A 233 -12.17 2.58 -19.83
CA THR A 233 -11.21 3.66 -19.59
C THR A 233 -11.98 4.98 -19.43
N PRO A 234 -11.60 5.82 -18.45
CA PRO A 234 -12.31 7.06 -18.19
C PRO A 234 -12.22 8.05 -19.35
N THR A 235 -13.29 8.80 -19.55
CA THR A 235 -13.34 9.96 -20.46
C THR A 235 -12.83 11.22 -19.75
N GLU A 236 -12.60 12.31 -20.49
CA GLU A 236 -12.21 13.59 -19.90
C GLU A 236 -13.26 14.11 -18.91
N ASP A 237 -14.54 13.96 -19.22
CA ASP A 237 -15.64 14.41 -18.34
C ASP A 237 -15.69 13.59 -17.06
N THR A 238 -15.59 12.26 -17.16
CA THR A 238 -15.64 11.39 -15.96
C THR A 238 -14.41 11.54 -15.08
N VAL A 239 -13.24 11.84 -15.64
CA VAL A 239 -12.04 12.22 -14.87
C VAL A 239 -12.26 13.55 -14.15
N ARG A 240 -12.86 14.53 -14.83
CA ARG A 240 -13.17 15.83 -14.24
C ARG A 240 -14.10 15.70 -13.04
N ASP A 241 -15.14 14.87 -13.15
CA ASP A 241 -16.08 14.60 -12.07
C ASP A 241 -15.39 13.91 -10.87
N ALA A 242 -14.54 12.92 -11.14
CA ALA A 242 -13.76 12.25 -10.11
C ALA A 242 -12.81 13.20 -9.35
N VAL A 243 -12.18 14.15 -10.05
CA VAL A 243 -11.37 15.22 -9.44
C VAL A 243 -12.25 16.20 -8.66
N ALA A 244 -13.42 16.56 -9.20
CA ALA A 244 -14.37 17.47 -8.55
C ALA A 244 -14.83 16.92 -7.19
N ILE A 245 -15.06 15.60 -7.05
CA ILE A 245 -15.38 14.95 -5.78
C ILE A 245 -14.33 15.32 -4.72
N GLN A 246 -13.05 15.17 -5.03
CA GLN A 246 -11.98 15.49 -4.08
C GLN A 246 -11.94 16.99 -3.73
N LEU A 247 -12.15 17.85 -4.73
CA LEU A 247 -12.16 19.31 -4.52
C LEU A 247 -13.33 19.74 -3.63
N ILE A 248 -14.53 19.21 -3.86
CA ILE A 248 -15.72 19.49 -3.04
C ILE A 248 -15.49 19.05 -1.60
N LEU A 249 -15.03 17.81 -1.41
CA LEU A 249 -14.76 17.27 -0.08
C LEU A 249 -13.66 18.02 0.67
N SER A 250 -12.62 18.48 -0.05
CA SER A 250 -11.49 19.15 0.58
C SER A 250 -11.70 20.65 0.81
N LYS A 251 -12.51 21.31 -0.02
CA LYS A 251 -12.64 22.76 -0.01
C LYS A 251 -13.98 23.27 0.49
N GLU A 252 -15.06 22.48 0.30
CA GLU A 252 -16.42 22.90 0.62
C GLU A 252 -16.96 22.16 1.84
N TYR A 253 -16.67 20.87 1.99
CA TYR A 253 -17.21 20.02 3.05
C TYR A 253 -16.61 20.30 4.45
N GLY A 254 -15.39 20.83 4.52
CA GLY A 254 -14.78 21.32 5.75
C GLY A 254 -14.19 20.27 6.70
N TRP A 255 -14.32 18.99 6.46
CA TRP A 255 -13.77 17.96 7.35
C TRP A 255 -12.24 17.95 7.41
N LEU A 256 -11.57 18.35 6.35
CA LEU A 256 -10.11 18.47 6.32
C LEU A 256 -9.54 19.58 7.23
N GLN A 257 -10.40 20.41 7.82
CA GLN A 257 -10.00 21.38 8.82
C GLN A 257 -9.67 20.71 10.19
N ASN A 258 -10.06 19.45 10.37
CA ASN A 258 -9.77 18.65 11.55
C ASN A 258 -8.84 17.49 11.19
N GLU A 259 -7.82 17.25 12.02
CA GLU A 259 -6.86 16.16 11.81
C GLU A 259 -7.47 14.77 12.06
N ASN A 260 -8.54 14.69 12.88
CA ASN A 260 -9.22 13.43 13.19
C ASN A 260 -10.70 13.68 13.46
N PRO A 261 -11.52 13.82 12.41
CA PRO A 261 -12.93 14.25 12.56
C PRO A 261 -13.82 13.25 13.32
N LEU A 262 -13.44 11.98 13.38
CA LEU A 262 -14.21 10.94 14.09
C LEU A 262 -13.67 10.62 15.50
N GLN A 263 -12.61 11.27 15.95
CA GLN A 263 -12.06 11.04 17.28
C GLN A 263 -13.09 11.29 18.37
N GLY A 264 -13.26 10.32 19.27
CA GLY A 264 -14.24 10.37 20.34
C GLY A 264 -15.69 10.11 19.90
N SER A 265 -15.92 9.84 18.61
CA SER A 265 -17.21 9.35 18.14
C SER A 265 -17.46 7.94 18.69
N TYR A 266 -18.57 7.74 19.39
CA TYR A 266 -18.91 6.45 19.99
C TYR A 266 -18.82 5.29 18.99
N ILE A 267 -19.39 5.45 17.79
CA ILE A 267 -19.38 4.40 16.78
C ILE A 267 -17.98 4.15 16.20
N ALA A 268 -17.17 5.21 16.00
CA ALA A 268 -15.83 5.05 15.46
C ALA A 268 -14.89 4.38 16.46
N GLU A 269 -14.95 4.70 17.74
CA GLU A 269 -14.17 4.05 18.78
C GLU A 269 -14.59 2.58 18.94
N TRP A 270 -15.90 2.30 18.98
CA TRP A 270 -16.43 0.94 19.04
C TRP A 270 -16.01 0.08 17.83
N LEU A 271 -16.14 0.62 16.62
CA LEU A 271 -15.69 -0.07 15.39
C LEU A 271 -14.20 -0.32 15.42
N THR A 272 -13.39 0.67 15.84
CA THR A 272 -11.94 0.53 15.93
C THR A 272 -11.54 -0.66 16.81
N ASP A 273 -12.12 -0.77 18.00
CA ASP A 273 -11.79 -1.84 18.95
C ASP A 273 -12.26 -3.21 18.43
N ASN A 274 -13.46 -3.28 17.83
CA ASN A 274 -13.97 -4.54 17.27
C ASN A 274 -13.17 -5.01 16.04
N VAL A 275 -12.86 -4.10 15.12
CA VAL A 275 -12.05 -4.42 13.93
C VAL A 275 -10.66 -4.87 14.35
N GLU A 276 -10.03 -4.18 15.30
CA GLU A 276 -8.71 -4.58 15.83
C GLU A 276 -8.75 -6.01 16.39
N GLN A 277 -9.73 -6.34 17.22
CA GLN A 277 -9.89 -7.69 17.77
C GLN A 277 -10.02 -8.75 16.67
N GLN A 278 -10.79 -8.48 15.61
CA GLN A 278 -10.95 -9.42 14.51
C GLN A 278 -9.66 -9.56 13.69
N VAL A 279 -8.93 -8.46 13.46
CA VAL A 279 -7.61 -8.50 12.81
C VAL A 279 -6.64 -9.37 13.59
N LEU A 280 -6.59 -9.21 14.92
CA LEU A 280 -5.71 -10.01 15.79
C LEU A 280 -6.10 -11.50 15.77
N ARG A 281 -7.40 -11.84 15.72
CA ARG A 281 -7.85 -13.24 15.54
C ARG A 281 -7.34 -13.83 14.24
N ILE A 282 -7.38 -13.10 13.13
CA ILE A 282 -6.84 -13.58 11.86
C ILE A 282 -5.31 -13.79 11.97
N PHE A 283 -4.60 -12.95 12.72
CA PHE A 283 -3.18 -13.16 13.01
C PHE A 283 -2.94 -14.48 13.77
N GLU A 284 -3.74 -14.77 14.79
CA GLU A 284 -3.67 -16.03 15.54
C GLU A 284 -3.95 -17.23 14.64
N GLU A 285 -4.97 -17.14 13.78
CA GLU A 285 -5.30 -18.20 12.82
C GLU A 285 -4.16 -18.46 11.83
N MET A 286 -3.50 -17.42 11.33
CA MET A 286 -2.33 -17.56 10.46
C MET A 286 -1.11 -18.06 11.22
N HIS A 287 -0.89 -17.58 12.44
CA HIS A 287 0.20 -18.04 13.28
C HIS A 287 0.14 -19.56 13.54
N ALA A 288 -1.05 -20.08 13.84
CA ALA A 288 -1.29 -21.53 14.02
C ALA A 288 -0.98 -22.36 12.76
N ARG A 289 -0.88 -21.75 11.60
CA ARG A 289 -0.56 -22.36 10.31
C ARG A 289 0.87 -22.15 9.84
N GLY A 290 1.75 -21.59 10.69
CA GLY A 290 3.12 -21.25 10.33
C GLY A 290 3.29 -19.86 9.70
N GLY A 291 2.44 -18.91 10.11
CA GLY A 291 2.47 -17.53 9.63
C GLY A 291 1.90 -17.37 8.22
N VAL A 292 2.28 -16.28 7.55
CA VAL A 292 1.80 -15.96 6.19
C VAL A 292 2.21 -17.05 5.19
N LEU A 293 3.45 -17.52 5.24
CA LEU A 293 3.97 -18.51 4.27
C LEU A 293 3.29 -19.87 4.45
N GLY A 294 3.23 -20.40 5.67
CA GLY A 294 2.54 -21.67 5.95
C GLY A 294 1.03 -21.59 5.65
N SER A 295 0.40 -20.44 5.87
CA SER A 295 -0.99 -20.21 5.50
C SER A 295 -1.20 -20.20 3.98
N LEU A 296 -0.22 -19.71 3.19
CA LEU A 296 -0.25 -19.77 1.72
C LEU A 296 -0.17 -21.22 1.20
N GLU A 297 0.65 -22.06 1.81
CA GLU A 297 0.80 -23.47 1.44
C GLU A 297 -0.51 -24.25 1.56
N VAL A 298 -1.34 -23.92 2.56
CA VAL A 298 -2.65 -24.54 2.78
C VAL A 298 -3.82 -23.74 2.17
N ASN A 299 -3.52 -22.74 1.34
CA ASN A 299 -4.50 -21.86 0.68
C ASN A 299 -5.46 -21.13 1.63
N TYR A 300 -5.09 -20.90 2.89
CA TYR A 300 -5.96 -20.26 3.88
C TYR A 300 -6.44 -18.87 3.41
N GLN A 301 -5.52 -17.99 2.99
CA GLN A 301 -5.87 -16.64 2.55
C GLN A 301 -6.80 -16.67 1.32
N ARG A 302 -6.51 -17.50 0.34
CA ARG A 302 -7.34 -17.62 -0.88
C ARG A 302 -8.73 -18.11 -0.59
N ASN A 303 -8.87 -19.16 0.21
CA ASN A 303 -10.17 -19.70 0.59
C ASN A 303 -10.98 -18.64 1.33
N ARG A 304 -10.38 -17.93 2.28
CA ARG A 304 -11.03 -16.86 3.01
C ARG A 304 -11.52 -15.75 2.09
N ILE A 305 -10.67 -15.27 1.16
CA ILE A 305 -11.03 -14.24 0.18
C ILE A 305 -12.20 -14.72 -0.70
N GLN A 306 -12.19 -15.98 -1.14
CA GLN A 306 -13.27 -16.55 -1.96
C GLN A 306 -14.59 -16.62 -1.20
N ASP A 307 -14.58 -17.11 0.03
CA ASP A 307 -15.79 -17.21 0.87
C ASP A 307 -16.40 -15.82 1.12
N GLU A 308 -15.56 -14.84 1.43
CA GLU A 308 -16.00 -13.45 1.64
C GLU A 308 -16.53 -12.82 0.34
N SER A 309 -15.89 -13.12 -0.80
CA SER A 309 -16.34 -12.66 -2.11
C SER A 309 -17.75 -13.20 -2.43
N MET A 310 -18.01 -14.48 -2.15
CA MET A 310 -19.34 -15.07 -2.35
C MET A 310 -20.41 -14.37 -1.52
N VAL A 311 -20.12 -14.07 -0.26
CA VAL A 311 -21.05 -13.33 0.61
C VAL A 311 -21.36 -11.94 0.03
N TYR A 312 -20.32 -11.23 -0.45
CA TYR A 312 -20.48 -9.90 -1.05
C TYR A 312 -21.32 -9.95 -2.33
N GLU A 313 -21.03 -10.88 -3.24
CA GLU A 313 -21.77 -11.00 -4.50
C GLU A 313 -23.25 -11.37 -4.25
N HIS A 314 -23.54 -12.22 -3.28
CA HIS A 314 -24.92 -12.50 -2.90
C HIS A 314 -25.65 -11.24 -2.42
N ARG A 315 -25.02 -10.39 -1.61
CA ARG A 315 -25.62 -9.11 -1.17
C ARG A 315 -25.82 -8.12 -2.34
N LYS A 316 -24.89 -8.12 -3.29
CA LYS A 316 -24.95 -7.20 -4.44
C LYS A 316 -26.06 -7.54 -5.42
N HIS A 317 -26.45 -8.81 -5.51
CA HIS A 317 -27.46 -9.32 -6.45
C HIS A 317 -28.81 -9.62 -5.81
N SER A 318 -28.96 -9.48 -4.50
CA SER A 318 -30.24 -9.59 -3.78
C SER A 318 -30.94 -8.22 -3.68
#